data_696aec1a436451fb7967d67c4d069a8d
#
_entry.id   696aec1a436451fb7967d67c4d069a8d
#
_cell.length_a   1.000
_cell.length_b   1.000
_cell.length_c   1.000
_cell.angle_alpha   90.00
_cell.angle_beta   90.00
_cell.angle_gamma   90.00
#
_symmetry.space_group_name_H-M   'P 1'
#
loop_
_entity.id
_entity.type
_entity.pdbx_description
1 polymer ?
#
loop_
_entity_poly.entity_id
_entity_poly.type
_entity_poly.pdbx_seq_one_letter_code
_entity_poly.pdbx_strand_id
1 'polypeptide(L)'
;MAVSDNVSDTIERDILIAAPAEKVWEVVSIPGWWINDGSALDLSLIERITEDRSIVHHPKHGDFLVERLDVDPPRAASFRWLVSGAGGPRIDVAEDQLLHTRVTLTLTPEPGGTRLCVVESGFATAAVDSRVRRRAYEGNSEGWKIELGVVRAYVESA
;
A
#
# COMPACT_ATOMS: atom_id res chain seq x y z
N MET A 1 17.82 -23.65 -19.80
CA MET A 1 17.34 -23.34 -18.47
C MET A 1 16.17 -22.35 -18.58
N ALA A 2 15.08 -22.66 -17.95
CA ALA A 2 13.94 -21.78 -17.99
C ALA A 2 14.24 -20.52 -17.19
N VAL A 3 13.86 -19.37 -17.74
CA VAL A 3 13.90 -18.12 -17.00
C VAL A 3 12.83 -18.22 -15.92
N SER A 4 13.23 -17.98 -14.69
CA SER A 4 12.28 -18.00 -13.58
C SER A 4 11.33 -16.82 -13.67
N ASP A 5 10.02 -17.10 -13.66
CA ASP A 5 8.99 -16.07 -13.53
C ASP A 5 8.71 -15.75 -12.07
N ASN A 6 9.46 -16.35 -11.16
CA ASN A 6 9.30 -16.10 -9.74
C ASN A 6 9.71 -14.69 -9.39
N VAL A 7 8.86 -14.04 -8.60
CA VAL A 7 9.15 -12.75 -8.01
C VAL A 7 9.49 -12.94 -6.54
N SER A 8 10.17 -11.97 -5.95
CA SER A 8 10.34 -11.94 -4.50
C SER A 8 8.97 -11.89 -3.83
N ASP A 9 8.86 -12.47 -2.65
CA ASP A 9 7.61 -12.39 -1.88
C ASP A 9 7.37 -10.98 -1.31
N THR A 10 8.42 -10.20 -1.12
CA THR A 10 8.32 -8.92 -0.41
C THR A 10 8.91 -7.76 -1.19
N ILE A 11 8.28 -6.59 -0.99
CA ILE A 11 8.84 -5.28 -1.33
C ILE A 11 9.12 -4.59 -0.01
N GLU A 12 10.29 -3.99 0.14
CA GLU A 12 10.64 -3.21 1.32
C GLU A 12 11.23 -1.88 0.90
N ARG A 13 10.68 -0.79 1.45
CA ARG A 13 11.16 0.57 1.18
C ARG A 13 10.94 1.43 2.41
N ASP A 14 11.71 2.50 2.55
CA ASP A 14 11.56 3.44 3.65
C ASP A 14 11.85 4.86 3.23
N ILE A 15 11.44 5.81 4.08
CA ILE A 15 11.70 7.24 3.90
C ILE A 15 11.71 7.93 5.25
N LEU A 16 12.55 8.95 5.39
CA LEU A 16 12.56 9.82 6.57
C LEU A 16 11.59 10.98 6.31
N ILE A 17 10.66 11.19 7.23
CA ILE A 17 9.69 12.29 7.19
C ILE A 17 10.01 13.25 8.35
N ALA A 18 10.17 14.53 8.03
CA ALA A 18 10.51 15.56 9.02
C ALA A 18 9.27 15.99 9.81
N ALA A 19 8.73 15.06 10.60
CA ALA A 19 7.54 15.26 11.42
C ALA A 19 7.53 14.22 12.55
N PRO A 20 6.84 14.50 13.68
CA PRO A 20 6.72 13.51 14.75
C PRO A 20 5.83 12.33 14.33
N ALA A 21 6.02 11.18 14.97
CA ALA A 21 5.32 9.96 14.64
C ALA A 21 3.79 10.11 14.69
N GLU A 22 3.28 10.86 15.64
CA GLU A 22 1.83 11.08 15.78
C GLU A 22 1.24 11.76 14.56
N LYS A 23 1.98 12.70 13.97
CA LYS A 23 1.52 13.42 12.77
C LYS A 23 1.55 12.53 11.53
N VAL A 24 2.59 11.72 11.40
CA VAL A 24 2.68 10.73 10.32
C VAL A 24 1.56 9.70 10.46
N TRP A 25 1.31 9.26 11.69
CA TRP A 25 0.27 8.26 11.99
C TRP A 25 -1.12 8.69 11.54
N GLU A 26 -1.46 9.96 11.66
CA GLU A 26 -2.77 10.48 11.26
C GLU A 26 -3.11 10.12 9.81
N VAL A 27 -2.11 10.02 8.94
CA VAL A 27 -2.29 9.66 7.54
C VAL A 27 -2.12 8.16 7.32
N VAL A 28 -1.01 7.61 7.81
CA VAL A 28 -0.64 6.23 7.44
C VAL A 28 -1.50 5.17 8.11
N SER A 29 -2.30 5.54 9.11
CA SER A 29 -3.28 4.63 9.70
C SER A 29 -4.56 4.51 8.88
N ILE A 30 -4.74 5.31 7.83
CA ILE A 30 -5.94 5.29 6.99
C ILE A 30 -5.79 4.17 5.94
N PRO A 31 -6.70 3.18 5.91
CA PRO A 31 -6.61 2.12 4.90
C PRO A 31 -6.69 2.68 3.48
N GLY A 32 -5.66 2.40 2.67
CA GLY A 32 -5.67 2.80 1.27
C GLY A 32 -5.04 4.16 0.96
N TRP A 33 -4.44 4.83 1.93
CA TRP A 33 -3.85 6.16 1.70
C TRP A 33 -2.81 6.19 0.58
N TRP A 34 -2.17 5.06 0.31
CA TRP A 34 -1.10 4.95 -0.68
C TRP A 34 -1.61 4.77 -2.11
N ILE A 35 -2.91 4.66 -2.32
CA ILE A 35 -3.49 4.45 -3.65
C ILE A 35 -3.92 5.81 -4.21
N ASN A 36 -3.03 6.41 -5.00
CA ASN A 36 -3.21 7.75 -5.57
C ASN A 36 -2.82 7.72 -7.05
N ASP A 37 -2.99 8.85 -7.72
CA ASP A 37 -2.61 8.97 -9.13
C ASP A 37 -1.11 9.26 -9.33
N GLY A 38 -0.34 9.32 -8.25
CA GLY A 38 1.10 9.54 -8.28
C GLY A 38 1.55 10.99 -8.18
N SER A 39 0.62 11.94 -8.17
CA SER A 39 0.96 13.37 -8.13
C SER A 39 0.81 13.99 -6.74
N ALA A 40 -0.24 13.61 -6.02
CA ALA A 40 -0.54 14.16 -4.69
C ALA A 40 -1.38 13.18 -3.89
N LEU A 41 -1.32 13.30 -2.57
CA LEU A 41 -2.16 12.53 -1.68
C LEU A 41 -3.60 13.04 -1.78
N ASP A 42 -4.51 12.16 -2.16
CA ASP A 42 -5.92 12.50 -2.32
C ASP A 42 -6.79 11.54 -1.50
N LEU A 43 -7.06 11.91 -0.26
CA LEU A 43 -7.88 11.12 0.64
C LEU A 43 -9.36 11.09 0.24
N SER A 44 -9.79 11.98 -0.67
CA SER A 44 -11.17 11.99 -1.14
C SER A 44 -11.51 10.79 -2.03
N LEU A 45 -10.51 10.09 -2.53
CA LEU A 45 -10.71 8.86 -3.31
C LEU A 45 -11.17 7.69 -2.41
N ILE A 46 -11.01 7.82 -1.10
CA ILE A 46 -11.25 6.73 -0.14
C ILE A 46 -12.68 6.80 0.37
N GLU A 47 -13.43 5.74 0.12
CA GLU A 47 -14.76 5.54 0.71
C GLU A 47 -14.63 4.60 1.90
N ARG A 48 -14.88 5.10 3.11
CA ARG A 48 -14.85 4.29 4.34
C ARG A 48 -16.13 3.49 4.43
N ILE A 49 -16.03 2.16 4.35
CA ILE A 49 -17.18 1.26 4.46
C ILE A 49 -17.45 0.94 5.93
N THR A 50 -16.38 0.56 6.66
CA THR A 50 -16.41 0.37 8.11
C THR A 50 -15.14 0.99 8.68
N GLU A 51 -14.94 0.89 9.97
CA GLU A 51 -13.70 1.35 10.60
C GLU A 51 -12.48 0.66 10.00
N ASP A 52 -12.61 -0.61 9.61
CA ASP A 52 -11.49 -1.43 9.15
C ASP A 52 -11.46 -1.66 7.65
N ARG A 53 -12.49 -1.24 6.91
CA ARG A 53 -12.57 -1.51 5.47
C ARG A 53 -12.81 -0.21 4.70
N SER A 54 -12.09 -0.09 3.58
CA SER A 54 -12.24 1.05 2.67
C SER A 54 -12.21 0.56 1.23
N ILE A 55 -12.87 1.31 0.35
CA ILE A 55 -12.72 1.16 -1.08
C ILE A 55 -12.10 2.45 -1.61
N VAL A 56 -10.98 2.32 -2.34
CA VAL A 56 -10.34 3.47 -2.97
C VAL A 56 -10.76 3.51 -4.43
N HIS A 57 -11.39 4.61 -4.83
CA HIS A 57 -11.90 4.80 -6.20
C HIS A 57 -10.84 5.50 -7.05
N HIS A 58 -9.93 4.71 -7.64
CA HIS A 58 -8.85 5.27 -8.44
C HIS A 58 -9.38 5.67 -9.83
N PRO A 59 -9.08 6.89 -10.31
CA PRO A 59 -9.67 7.39 -11.57
C PRO A 59 -9.23 6.60 -12.80
N LYS A 60 -8.09 5.94 -12.77
CA LYS A 60 -7.58 5.17 -13.91
C LYS A 60 -7.71 3.67 -13.74
N HIS A 61 -7.56 3.17 -12.51
CA HIS A 61 -7.42 1.73 -12.27
C HIS A 61 -8.63 1.11 -11.59
N GLY A 62 -9.68 1.89 -11.32
CA GLY A 62 -10.91 1.39 -10.71
C GLY A 62 -10.81 1.28 -9.19
N ASP A 63 -11.62 0.39 -8.63
CA ASP A 63 -11.80 0.32 -7.19
C ASP A 63 -10.84 -0.69 -6.56
N PHE A 64 -10.26 -0.31 -5.42
CA PHE A 64 -9.39 -1.18 -4.62
C PHE A 64 -9.99 -1.34 -3.24
N LEU A 65 -10.09 -2.59 -2.78
CA LEU A 65 -10.51 -2.89 -1.42
C LEU A 65 -9.28 -3.01 -0.52
N VAL A 66 -9.32 -2.32 0.60
CA VAL A 66 -8.26 -2.38 1.61
C VAL A 66 -8.89 -2.64 2.97
N GLU A 67 -8.36 -3.63 3.69
CA GLU A 67 -8.80 -3.97 5.05
C GLU A 67 -7.67 -3.73 6.04
N ARG A 68 -7.98 -3.06 7.15
CA ARG A 68 -7.04 -2.91 8.26
C ARG A 68 -7.03 -4.20 9.06
N LEU A 69 -5.84 -4.74 9.33
CA LEU A 69 -5.66 -5.99 10.06
C LEU A 69 -5.28 -5.72 11.52
N ASP A 70 -4.09 -5.18 11.73
CA ASP A 70 -3.57 -4.91 13.07
C ASP A 70 -3.11 -3.46 13.16
N VAL A 71 -3.27 -2.85 14.34
CA VAL A 71 -2.76 -1.52 14.62
C VAL A 71 -2.10 -1.48 15.97
N ASP A 72 -0.98 -0.76 16.05
CA ASP A 72 -0.26 -0.44 17.28
C ASP A 72 0.11 1.04 17.21
N PRO A 73 -0.84 1.95 17.55
CA PRO A 73 -0.60 3.38 17.40
C PRO A 73 0.48 3.89 18.37
N PRO A 74 1.34 4.79 17.95
CA PRO A 74 1.52 5.33 16.60
C PRO A 74 2.68 4.65 15.86
N ARG A 75 2.95 3.37 16.08
CA ARG A 75 4.16 2.67 15.66
C ARG A 75 3.98 1.76 14.47
N ALA A 76 2.81 1.10 14.34
CA ALA A 76 2.64 0.12 13.27
C ALA A 76 1.17 -0.07 12.89
N ALA A 77 0.95 -0.34 11.61
CA ALA A 77 -0.35 -0.75 11.08
C ALA A 77 -0.14 -1.75 9.96
N SER A 78 -1.00 -2.74 9.85
CA SER A 78 -0.98 -3.66 8.73
C SER A 78 -2.34 -3.73 8.06
N PHE A 79 -2.30 -3.95 6.73
CA PHE A 79 -3.47 -3.94 5.87
C PHE A 79 -3.42 -5.10 4.91
N ARG A 80 -4.60 -5.55 4.49
CA ARG A 80 -4.75 -6.48 3.38
C ARG A 80 -5.24 -5.66 2.19
N TRP A 81 -4.51 -5.74 1.09
CA TRP A 81 -4.78 -4.97 -0.11
C TRP A 81 -5.08 -5.93 -1.25
N LEU A 82 -6.27 -5.82 -1.85
CA LEU A 82 -6.61 -6.58 -3.03
C LEU A 82 -6.06 -5.85 -4.25
N VAL A 83 -5.12 -6.50 -4.93
CA VAL A 83 -4.39 -5.95 -6.07
C VAL A 83 -4.62 -6.84 -7.26
N SER A 84 -4.82 -6.25 -8.44
CA SER A 84 -4.77 -7.01 -9.68
C SER A 84 -3.67 -6.46 -10.57
N GLY A 85 -3.17 -7.28 -11.47
CA GLY A 85 -2.08 -6.89 -12.36
C GLY A 85 -2.46 -5.88 -13.43
N ALA A 86 -3.74 -5.58 -13.60
CA ALA A 86 -4.23 -4.65 -14.61
C ALA A 86 -5.61 -4.15 -14.23
N GLY A 87 -5.79 -2.83 -14.21
CA GLY A 87 -7.07 -2.20 -14.03
C GLY A 87 -7.71 -2.31 -12.64
N GLY A 88 -6.91 -2.65 -11.63
CA GLY A 88 -7.40 -2.80 -10.27
C GLY A 88 -8.21 -4.07 -10.04
N PRO A 89 -8.58 -4.37 -8.81
CA PRO A 89 -9.38 -5.55 -8.50
C PRO A 89 -10.83 -5.36 -8.91
N ARG A 90 -11.46 -6.47 -9.26
CA ARG A 90 -12.89 -6.50 -9.55
C ARG A 90 -13.58 -6.98 -8.30
N ILE A 91 -14.43 -6.15 -7.72
CA ILE A 91 -15.11 -6.46 -6.45
C ILE A 91 -16.16 -7.56 -6.64
N ASP A 92 -16.62 -7.75 -7.86
CA ASP A 92 -17.59 -8.80 -8.22
C ASP A 92 -16.95 -10.17 -8.43
N VAL A 93 -15.62 -10.27 -8.34
CA VAL A 93 -14.89 -11.54 -8.49
C VAL A 93 -14.56 -12.08 -7.10
N ALA A 94 -14.58 -13.42 -6.96
CA ALA A 94 -14.25 -14.06 -5.70
C ALA A 94 -12.83 -13.66 -5.24
N GLU A 95 -12.67 -13.35 -3.95
CA GLU A 95 -11.41 -12.85 -3.40
C GLU A 95 -10.24 -13.81 -3.60
N ASP A 96 -10.49 -15.12 -3.57
CA ASP A 96 -9.45 -16.13 -3.76
C ASP A 96 -8.93 -16.18 -5.21
N GLN A 97 -9.58 -15.48 -6.13
CA GLN A 97 -9.16 -15.36 -7.52
C GLN A 97 -8.42 -14.06 -7.80
N LEU A 98 -8.26 -13.21 -6.78
CA LEU A 98 -7.56 -11.93 -6.88
C LEU A 98 -6.23 -12.02 -6.15
N LEU A 99 -5.25 -11.24 -6.64
CA LEU A 99 -4.01 -11.09 -5.92
C LEU A 99 -4.26 -10.22 -4.69
N HIS A 100 -3.98 -10.75 -3.52
CA HIS A 100 -3.92 -9.92 -2.33
C HIS A 100 -2.53 -9.91 -1.73
N THR A 101 -2.19 -8.77 -1.15
CA THR A 101 -0.94 -8.60 -0.44
C THR A 101 -1.20 -8.07 0.95
N ARG A 102 -0.21 -8.24 1.82
CA ARG A 102 -0.21 -7.63 3.15
C ARG A 102 0.75 -6.47 3.14
N VAL A 103 0.26 -5.30 3.54
CA VAL A 103 1.07 -4.08 3.66
C VAL A 103 1.28 -3.82 5.14
N THR A 104 2.53 -3.76 5.57
CA THR A 104 2.87 -3.42 6.95
C THR A 104 3.66 -2.11 6.95
N LEU A 105 3.18 -1.14 7.72
CA LEU A 105 3.80 0.16 7.87
C LEU A 105 4.31 0.29 9.29
N THR A 106 5.59 0.67 9.44
CA THR A 106 6.20 0.91 10.75
C THR A 106 6.78 2.31 10.81
N LEU A 107 6.61 2.94 11.96
CA LEU A 107 7.09 4.29 12.22
C LEU A 107 8.11 4.23 13.35
N THR A 108 9.33 4.68 13.06
CA THR A 108 10.42 4.69 14.05
C THR A 108 10.92 6.12 14.22
N PRO A 109 10.78 6.69 15.43
CA PRO A 109 11.37 8.01 15.70
C PRO A 109 12.88 7.96 15.54
N GLU A 110 13.44 8.98 14.91
CA GLU A 110 14.89 9.10 14.80
C GLU A 110 15.27 10.58 14.69
N PRO A 111 16.56 10.92 14.78
CA PRO A 111 16.99 12.31 14.62
C PRO A 111 16.52 12.86 13.27
N GLY A 112 15.84 14.01 13.31
CA GLY A 112 15.29 14.64 12.11
C GLY A 112 13.86 14.29 11.80
N GLY A 113 13.20 13.34 12.52
CA GLY A 113 11.79 13.06 12.30
C GLY A 113 11.39 11.63 12.58
N THR A 114 10.67 11.05 11.64
CA THR A 114 10.15 9.68 11.74
C THR A 114 10.49 8.90 10.47
N ARG A 115 11.08 7.72 10.65
CA ARG A 115 11.31 6.82 9.51
C ARG A 115 10.06 5.98 9.30
N LEU A 116 9.50 6.11 8.11
CA LEU A 116 8.36 5.30 7.68
C LEU A 116 8.90 4.18 6.81
N CYS A 117 8.67 2.94 7.24
CA CYS A 117 9.03 1.75 6.48
C CYS A 117 7.78 1.03 6.02
N VAL A 118 7.78 0.58 4.77
CA VAL A 118 6.71 -0.26 4.22
C VAL A 118 7.29 -1.62 3.84
N VAL A 119 6.57 -2.67 4.20
CA VAL A 119 6.83 -4.02 3.72
C VAL A 119 5.53 -4.55 3.12
N GLU A 120 5.54 -4.82 1.84
CA GLU A 120 4.41 -5.47 1.17
C GLU A 120 4.81 -6.90 0.84
N SER A 121 4.00 -7.88 1.26
CA SER A 121 4.32 -9.30 1.13
C SER A 121 3.15 -10.07 0.54
N GLY A 122 3.42 -11.29 0.06
CA GLY A 122 2.40 -12.19 -0.47
C GLY A 122 2.42 -12.37 -1.98
N PHE A 123 3.38 -11.77 -2.68
CA PHE A 123 3.44 -11.86 -4.14
C PHE A 123 3.79 -13.27 -4.63
N ALA A 124 4.73 -13.93 -3.97
CA ALA A 124 5.22 -15.24 -4.42
C ALA A 124 4.23 -16.37 -4.16
N THR A 125 3.36 -16.21 -3.18
CA THR A 125 2.41 -17.25 -2.75
C THR A 125 1.00 -17.01 -3.26
N ALA A 126 0.76 -15.94 -4.00
CA ALA A 126 -0.56 -15.61 -4.51
C ALA A 126 -1.03 -16.65 -5.53
N ALA A 127 -2.31 -17.02 -5.46
CA ALA A 127 -2.92 -18.03 -6.33
C ALA A 127 -3.40 -17.40 -7.66
N VAL A 128 -2.50 -16.68 -8.32
CA VAL A 128 -2.77 -16.02 -9.60
C VAL A 128 -1.65 -16.35 -10.58
N ASP A 129 -1.87 -16.03 -11.86
CA ASP A 129 -0.90 -16.25 -12.92
C ASP A 129 0.43 -15.52 -12.59
N SER A 130 1.56 -16.14 -12.97
CA SER A 130 2.90 -15.58 -12.69
C SER A 130 3.12 -14.22 -13.35
N ARG A 131 2.50 -13.97 -14.50
CA ARG A 131 2.58 -12.66 -15.17
C ARG A 131 1.86 -11.59 -14.37
N VAL A 132 0.72 -11.95 -13.78
CA VAL A 132 -0.05 -11.03 -12.92
C VAL A 132 0.77 -10.71 -11.68
N ARG A 133 1.36 -11.73 -11.05
CA ARG A 133 2.24 -11.52 -9.88
C ARG A 133 3.40 -10.60 -10.19
N ARG A 134 4.10 -10.86 -11.30
CA ARG A 134 5.27 -10.06 -11.68
C ARG A 134 4.88 -8.61 -11.96
N ARG A 135 3.80 -8.40 -12.72
CA ARG A 135 3.34 -7.07 -13.05
C ARG A 135 2.94 -6.29 -11.80
N ALA A 136 2.23 -6.95 -10.88
CA ALA A 136 1.85 -6.33 -9.61
C ALA A 136 3.09 -6.01 -8.77
N TYR A 137 4.04 -6.93 -8.68
CA TYR A 137 5.27 -6.71 -7.91
C TYR A 137 6.06 -5.51 -8.45
N GLU A 138 6.30 -5.48 -9.75
CA GLU A 138 7.07 -4.40 -10.39
C GLU A 138 6.35 -3.06 -10.27
N GLY A 139 5.04 -3.05 -10.53
CA GLY A 139 4.23 -1.85 -10.43
C GLY A 139 4.14 -1.32 -9.01
N ASN A 140 3.94 -2.21 -8.04
CA ASN A 140 3.85 -1.81 -6.65
C ASN A 140 5.20 -1.37 -6.09
N SER A 141 6.30 -1.99 -6.53
CA SER A 141 7.65 -1.59 -6.11
C SER A 141 7.94 -0.14 -6.53
N GLU A 142 7.65 0.20 -7.78
CA GLU A 142 7.80 1.57 -8.26
C GLU A 142 6.77 2.50 -7.62
N GLY A 143 5.55 2.02 -7.45
CA GLY A 143 4.48 2.77 -6.80
C GLY A 143 4.83 3.18 -5.37
N TRP A 144 5.41 2.27 -4.58
CA TRP A 144 5.82 2.61 -3.22
C TRP A 144 6.88 3.70 -3.18
N LYS A 145 7.83 3.67 -4.11
CA LYS A 145 8.84 4.71 -4.21
C LYS A 145 8.18 6.09 -4.41
N ILE A 146 7.18 6.14 -5.28
CA ILE A 146 6.43 7.37 -5.56
C ILE A 146 5.59 7.78 -4.35
N GLU A 147 4.82 6.85 -3.80
CA GLU A 147 3.85 7.16 -2.74
C GLU A 147 4.50 7.54 -1.42
N LEU A 148 5.67 6.99 -1.10
CA LEU A 148 6.43 7.44 0.07
C LEU A 148 6.84 8.90 -0.07
N GLY A 149 7.24 9.34 -1.27
CA GLY A 149 7.52 10.74 -1.53
C GLY A 149 6.29 11.63 -1.43
N VAL A 150 5.15 11.12 -1.90
CA VAL A 150 3.87 11.84 -1.85
C VAL A 150 3.41 12.05 -0.41
N VAL A 151 3.46 11.02 0.43
CA VAL A 151 3.04 11.15 1.84
C VAL A 151 4.00 12.03 2.62
N ARG A 152 5.30 11.95 2.34
CA ARG A 152 6.27 12.84 2.97
C ARG A 152 5.94 14.32 2.68
N ALA A 153 5.72 14.65 1.42
CA ALA A 153 5.38 16.01 1.02
C ALA A 153 4.09 16.49 1.71
N TYR A 154 3.09 15.63 1.76
CA TYR A 154 1.82 15.95 2.41
C TYR A 154 1.99 16.24 3.90
N VAL A 155 2.69 15.37 4.62
CA VAL A 155 2.89 15.51 6.07
C VAL A 155 3.75 16.71 6.40
N GLU A 156 4.83 16.94 5.64
CA GLU A 156 5.77 18.03 5.91
C GLU A 156 5.19 19.40 5.58
N SER A 157 4.19 19.47 4.69
CA SER A 157 3.54 20.73 4.33
C SER A 157 2.36 21.08 5.21
N ALA A 158 1.92 20.16 6.05
CA ALA A 158 0.74 20.36 6.89
C ALA A 158 1.04 21.12 8.18
#